data_21cd35d67852d745a16f5b40bef51b0c
#
_entry.id   21cd35d67852d745a16f5b40bef51b0c
#
_cell.length_a   1.000
_cell.length_b   1.000
_cell.length_c   1.000
_cell.angle_alpha   90.00
_cell.angle_beta   90.00
_cell.angle_gamma   90.00
#
_symmetry.space_group_name_H-M   'P 1'
#
loop_
_entity.id
_entity.type
_entity.pdbx_description
1 polymer ?
#
loop_
_entity_poly.entity_id
_entity_poly.type
_entity_poly.pdbx_seq_one_letter_code
_entity_poly.pdbx_strand_id
1 'polypeptide(L)'
;RIPNHPFYGWGRLYRIAAEGGGMSLYQALWYFCIYAFLGWVVEVVFHALKLGKIINRGFLNGPVCPIYGFGMLAICLLMNVPTPGQEERVGLPVLLATGMAFATTIELIGGWLLNTFFHARWWDYSEEPFQFHGYICLRFSVLWGLGTVFMIRIVHPIVRGYVGLIPFVLGRWVLVFLYLTLLVDFVSSVMTAHKLSRELGELGKISERIRAVSDLLSQRIGEDSIRASEELTRQRAAAEQRFARLQKRAEHTKFFGTGRLLNAFPALRPNGHAELLEELRERLKGKNH
;
A
#
# COMPACT_ATOMS: atom_id res chain seq x y z
N ARG A 1 48.32 -14.12 22.45
CA ARG A 1 48.14 -13.86 21.01
C ARG A 1 46.90 -14.61 20.55
N ILE A 2 45.80 -13.90 20.34
CA ILE A 2 44.54 -14.43 19.82
C ILE A 2 44.57 -14.17 18.30
N PRO A 3 44.24 -15.17 17.44
CA PRO A 3 44.35 -15.03 15.98
C PRO A 3 43.32 -14.03 15.45
N ASN A 4 43.76 -13.17 14.52
CA ASN A 4 42.89 -12.27 13.74
C ASN A 4 41.98 -13.10 12.81
N HIS A 5 40.76 -13.42 13.25
CA HIS A 5 39.72 -13.95 12.38
C HIS A 5 39.02 -12.78 11.66
N PRO A 6 38.81 -12.85 10.34
CA PRO A 6 38.17 -11.78 9.53
C PRO A 6 36.74 -11.45 9.94
N PHE A 7 36.11 -12.27 10.78
CA PHE A 7 34.78 -12.05 11.32
C PHE A 7 34.68 -11.00 12.45
N TYR A 8 35.81 -10.52 13.02
CA TYR A 8 35.82 -9.54 14.11
C TYR A 8 35.56 -8.08 13.66
N GLY A 9 35.74 -7.76 12.38
CA GLY A 9 35.56 -6.40 11.85
C GLY A 9 34.15 -5.88 11.96
N TRP A 10 33.19 -6.73 11.68
CA TRP A 10 31.77 -6.38 11.70
C TRP A 10 31.19 -6.22 13.12
N GLY A 11 31.67 -6.98 14.07
CA GLY A 11 31.31 -6.82 15.48
C GLY A 11 31.80 -5.49 16.06
N ARG A 12 32.92 -4.95 15.55
CA ARG A 12 33.45 -3.64 15.95
C ARG A 12 32.58 -2.50 15.37
N LEU A 13 32.21 -2.58 14.09
CA LEU A 13 31.29 -1.62 13.46
C LEU A 13 29.91 -1.59 14.15
N TYR A 14 29.39 -2.77 14.52
CA TYR A 14 28.15 -2.88 15.31
C TYR A 14 28.31 -2.20 16.69
N ARG A 15 29.45 -2.38 17.36
CA ARG A 15 29.72 -1.77 18.66
C ARG A 15 29.92 -0.25 18.57
N ILE A 16 30.63 0.24 17.54
CA ILE A 16 30.83 1.68 17.31
C ILE A 16 29.50 2.36 16.98
N ALA A 17 28.63 1.73 16.19
CA ALA A 17 27.27 2.23 15.95
C ALA A 17 26.40 2.23 17.21
N ALA A 18 26.60 1.26 18.11
CA ALA A 18 25.92 1.20 19.40
C ALA A 18 26.47 2.22 20.42
N GLU A 19 27.78 2.50 20.37
CA GLU A 19 28.45 3.49 21.23
C GLU A 19 28.17 4.94 20.76
N GLY A 20 27.81 5.16 19.46
CA GLY A 20 27.43 6.45 18.89
C GLY A 20 25.98 6.87 19.17
N GLY A 21 25.19 6.11 19.92
CA GLY A 21 23.81 6.47 20.31
C GLY A 21 22.78 6.43 19.18
N GLY A 22 23.14 6.02 17.95
CA GLY A 22 22.26 5.94 16.79
C GLY A 22 21.72 4.53 16.51
N MET A 23 20.59 4.45 15.79
CA MET A 23 20.00 3.20 15.32
C MET A 23 20.93 2.53 14.28
N SER A 24 21.36 1.28 14.52
CA SER A 24 22.16 0.53 13.54
C SER A 24 21.30 0.11 12.33
N LEU A 25 21.95 -0.11 11.18
CA LEU A 25 21.26 -0.63 9.98
C LEU A 25 20.54 -1.95 10.25
N TYR A 26 21.14 -2.84 11.04
CA TYR A 26 20.55 -4.11 11.45
C TYR A 26 19.23 -3.89 12.22
N GLN A 27 19.22 -2.97 13.17
CA GLN A 27 18.01 -2.61 13.92
C GLN A 27 16.96 -1.95 13.00
N ALA A 28 17.38 -1.04 12.12
CA ALA A 28 16.49 -0.38 11.17
C ALA A 28 15.77 -1.41 10.28
N LEU A 29 16.49 -2.39 9.76
CA LEU A 29 15.92 -3.45 8.92
C LEU A 29 14.90 -4.31 9.71
N TRP A 30 15.19 -4.67 10.96
CA TRP A 30 14.23 -5.37 11.81
C TRP A 30 13.01 -4.52 12.13
N TYR A 31 13.20 -3.27 12.51
CA TYR A 31 12.08 -2.36 12.82
C TYR A 31 11.18 -2.17 11.61
N PHE A 32 11.74 -2.00 10.42
CA PHE A 32 10.95 -1.94 9.21
C PHE A 32 10.05 -3.17 9.05
N CYS A 33 10.60 -4.37 9.11
CA CYS A 33 9.82 -5.61 8.96
C CYS A 33 8.73 -5.75 10.02
N ILE A 34 9.08 -5.49 11.29
CA ILE A 34 8.15 -5.63 12.41
C ILE A 34 7.03 -4.59 12.30
N TYR A 35 7.35 -3.33 12.05
CA TYR A 35 6.32 -2.28 11.96
C TYR A 35 5.46 -2.39 10.70
N ALA A 36 6.02 -2.84 9.60
CA ALA A 36 5.25 -3.12 8.40
C ALA A 36 4.27 -4.29 8.62
N PHE A 37 4.67 -5.31 9.39
CA PHE A 37 3.77 -6.40 9.81
C PHE A 37 2.70 -5.91 10.80
N LEU A 38 3.08 -5.18 11.86
CA LEU A 38 2.14 -4.64 12.83
C LEU A 38 1.13 -3.68 12.18
N GLY A 39 1.58 -2.85 11.24
CA GLY A 39 0.70 -1.99 10.46
C GLY A 39 -0.31 -2.79 9.64
N TRP A 40 0.11 -3.89 9.04
CA TRP A 40 -0.81 -4.80 8.36
C TRP A 40 -1.85 -5.40 9.33
N VAL A 41 -1.43 -5.82 10.52
CA VAL A 41 -2.35 -6.34 11.56
C VAL A 41 -3.39 -5.28 11.92
N VAL A 42 -2.97 -4.03 12.16
CA VAL A 42 -3.87 -2.91 12.48
C VAL A 42 -4.89 -2.70 11.35
N GLU A 43 -4.46 -2.68 10.10
CA GLU A 43 -5.34 -2.52 8.94
C GLU A 43 -6.38 -3.65 8.85
N VAL A 44 -5.94 -4.90 9.00
CA VAL A 44 -6.82 -6.07 8.95
C VAL A 44 -7.84 -6.05 10.08
N VAL A 45 -7.40 -5.75 11.32
CA VAL A 45 -8.28 -5.67 12.49
C VAL A 45 -9.29 -4.54 12.34
N PHE A 46 -8.84 -3.33 11.98
CA PHE A 46 -9.73 -2.18 11.78
C PHE A 46 -10.84 -2.49 10.77
N HIS A 47 -10.48 -3.11 9.64
CA HIS A 47 -11.45 -3.43 8.61
C HIS A 47 -12.33 -4.64 8.97
N ALA A 48 -11.78 -5.61 9.70
CA ALA A 48 -12.57 -6.73 10.21
C ALA A 48 -13.67 -6.23 11.16
N LEU A 49 -13.37 -5.27 12.02
CA LEU A 49 -14.35 -4.64 12.92
C LEU A 49 -15.38 -3.80 12.15
N LYS A 50 -14.96 -3.10 11.08
CA LYS A 50 -15.85 -2.23 10.30
C LYS A 50 -16.73 -2.99 9.30
N LEU A 51 -16.18 -4.03 8.65
CA LEU A 51 -16.83 -4.73 7.52
C LEU A 51 -17.31 -6.14 7.90
N GLY A 52 -17.02 -6.64 9.11
CA GLY A 52 -17.33 -8.02 9.52
C GLY A 52 -16.56 -9.11 8.75
N LYS A 53 -15.50 -8.74 8.01
CA LYS A 53 -14.74 -9.68 7.15
C LYS A 53 -13.24 -9.45 7.28
N ILE A 54 -12.48 -10.55 7.40
CA ILE A 54 -11.01 -10.51 7.37
C ILE A 54 -10.55 -10.37 5.92
N ILE A 55 -9.93 -9.24 5.60
CA ILE A 55 -9.43 -8.93 4.26
C ILE A 55 -7.97 -8.50 4.37
N ASN A 56 -7.08 -9.03 3.51
CA ASN A 56 -5.72 -8.53 3.41
C ASN A 56 -5.74 -7.12 2.78
N ARG A 57 -5.51 -6.10 3.60
CA ARG A 57 -5.57 -4.67 3.24
C ARG A 57 -4.25 -4.10 2.74
N GLY A 58 -3.17 -4.88 2.78
CA GLY A 58 -1.87 -4.42 2.28
C GLY A 58 -1.85 -4.25 0.75
N PHE A 59 -0.99 -3.35 0.26
CA PHE A 59 -0.62 -3.29 -1.17
C PHE A 59 0.04 -4.59 -1.61
N LEU A 60 0.89 -5.15 -0.77
CA LEU A 60 1.59 -6.42 -0.98
C LEU A 60 0.65 -7.62 -0.79
N ASN A 61 0.98 -8.75 -1.41
CA ASN A 61 0.21 -9.98 -1.24
C ASN A 61 0.40 -10.59 0.16
N GLY A 62 1.61 -10.47 0.72
CA GLY A 62 1.93 -10.91 2.06
C GLY A 62 1.37 -10.01 3.17
N PRO A 63 1.52 -10.42 4.44
CA PRO A 63 1.03 -9.70 5.60
C PRO A 63 1.93 -8.51 5.96
N VAL A 64 2.11 -7.58 5.04
CA VAL A 64 3.03 -6.46 5.18
C VAL A 64 2.44 -5.18 4.58
N CYS A 65 2.48 -4.08 5.34
CA CYS A 65 2.15 -2.73 4.90
C CYS A 65 3.39 -1.83 5.00
N PRO A 66 4.20 -1.69 3.94
CA PRO A 66 5.48 -0.97 3.96
C PRO A 66 5.39 0.48 4.44
N ILE A 67 4.28 1.16 4.20
CA ILE A 67 4.07 2.55 4.62
C ILE A 67 4.24 2.73 6.13
N TYR A 68 3.79 1.76 6.94
CA TYR A 68 3.97 1.77 8.40
C TYR A 68 5.42 1.55 8.80
N GLY A 69 6.13 0.65 8.08
CA GLY A 69 7.56 0.43 8.28
C GLY A 69 8.38 1.70 8.01
N PHE A 70 8.15 2.35 6.88
CA PHE A 70 8.82 3.61 6.53
C PHE A 70 8.44 4.73 7.51
N GLY A 71 7.16 4.85 7.87
CA GLY A 71 6.69 5.85 8.83
C GLY A 71 7.39 5.75 10.18
N MET A 72 7.43 4.55 10.74
CA MET A 72 8.09 4.31 12.04
C MET A 72 9.60 4.50 11.96
N LEU A 73 10.27 4.08 10.88
CA LEU A 73 11.70 4.34 10.71
C LEU A 73 11.99 5.83 10.65
N ALA A 74 11.21 6.59 9.89
CA ALA A 74 11.37 8.04 9.82
C ALA A 74 11.23 8.69 11.19
N ILE A 75 10.21 8.30 11.97
CA ILE A 75 10.01 8.80 13.32
C ILE A 75 11.16 8.42 14.25
N CYS A 76 11.61 7.17 14.22
CA CYS A 76 12.72 6.71 15.04
C CYS A 76 14.03 7.44 14.72
N LEU A 77 14.31 7.70 13.43
CA LEU A 77 15.50 8.42 12.98
C LEU A 77 15.46 9.90 13.42
N LEU A 78 14.31 10.55 13.25
CA LEU A 78 14.17 11.97 13.59
C LEU A 78 14.16 12.26 15.08
N MET A 79 13.50 11.39 15.84
CA MET A 79 13.44 11.53 17.28
C MET A 79 14.74 11.07 17.96
N ASN A 80 15.69 10.53 17.19
CA ASN A 80 16.90 9.92 17.71
C ASN A 80 16.58 9.01 18.92
N VAL A 81 15.58 8.12 18.74
CA VAL A 81 15.00 7.25 19.79
C VAL A 81 15.79 5.93 19.89
N PRO A 82 17.05 5.94 20.34
CA PRO A 82 17.83 4.71 20.38
C PRO A 82 18.26 4.28 21.77
N THR A 83 18.25 5.17 22.74
CA THR A 83 18.80 4.84 24.06
C THR A 83 17.74 4.81 25.15
N PRO A 84 17.81 3.86 26.09
CA PRO A 84 16.96 3.86 27.28
C PRO A 84 17.06 5.20 28.00
N GLY A 85 15.93 5.84 28.25
CA GLY A 85 15.87 7.15 28.96
C GLY A 85 15.85 8.39 28.07
N GLN A 86 16.11 8.30 26.75
CA GLN A 86 15.92 9.44 25.84
C GLN A 86 14.46 9.59 25.40
N GLU A 87 13.71 8.51 25.39
CA GLU A 87 12.27 8.50 25.09
C GLU A 87 11.48 9.36 26.08
N GLU A 88 11.92 9.44 27.33
CA GLU A 88 11.31 10.28 28.36
C GLU A 88 11.57 11.78 28.17
N ARG A 89 12.61 12.15 27.42
CA ARG A 89 12.98 13.56 27.18
C ARG A 89 12.11 14.26 26.15
N VAL A 90 11.48 13.50 25.24
CA VAL A 90 10.58 14.09 24.24
C VAL A 90 9.21 14.28 24.86
N GLY A 91 8.78 15.52 25.04
CA GLY A 91 7.45 15.85 25.56
C GLY A 91 6.32 15.29 24.68
N LEU A 92 5.21 14.89 25.32
CA LEU A 92 4.03 14.38 24.60
C LEU A 92 3.54 15.30 23.47
N PRO A 93 3.45 16.63 23.65
CA PRO A 93 3.01 17.52 22.57
C PRO A 93 3.94 17.50 21.35
N VAL A 94 5.25 17.44 21.58
CA VAL A 94 6.25 17.37 20.51
C VAL A 94 6.13 16.04 19.77
N LEU A 95 6.00 14.93 20.49
CA LEU A 95 5.84 13.61 19.91
C LEU A 95 4.55 13.50 19.08
N LEU A 96 3.44 14.05 19.58
CA LEU A 96 2.16 14.12 18.87
C LEU A 96 2.30 14.95 17.58
N ALA A 97 2.82 16.17 17.68
CA ALA A 97 2.96 17.07 16.53
C ALA A 97 3.89 16.48 15.45
N THR A 98 5.01 15.89 15.87
CA THR A 98 5.95 15.25 14.94
C THR A 98 5.31 14.03 14.29
N GLY A 99 4.61 13.20 15.05
CA GLY A 99 3.89 12.03 14.52
C GLY A 99 2.82 12.45 13.51
N MET A 100 2.03 13.49 13.83
CA MET A 100 1.07 14.07 12.88
C MET A 100 1.75 14.52 11.59
N ALA A 101 2.78 15.36 11.69
CA ALA A 101 3.47 15.94 10.54
C ALA A 101 4.07 14.85 9.64
N PHE A 102 4.78 13.90 10.26
CA PHE A 102 5.47 12.85 9.49
C PHE A 102 4.53 11.83 8.87
N ALA A 103 3.61 11.28 9.64
CA ALA A 103 2.67 10.30 9.12
C ALA A 103 1.82 10.91 8.00
N THR A 104 1.35 12.15 8.19
CA THR A 104 0.60 12.88 7.15
C THR A 104 1.44 13.14 5.90
N THR A 105 2.73 13.48 6.05
CA THR A 105 3.64 13.67 4.91
C THR A 105 3.85 12.35 4.15
N ILE A 106 4.07 11.24 4.85
CA ILE A 106 4.24 9.92 4.22
C ILE A 106 2.96 9.47 3.54
N GLU A 107 1.79 9.72 4.15
CA GLU A 107 0.49 9.41 3.56
C GLU A 107 0.25 10.23 2.28
N LEU A 108 0.58 11.53 2.29
CA LEU A 108 0.50 12.40 1.13
C LEU A 108 1.41 11.93 -0.01
N ILE A 109 2.69 11.66 0.30
CA ILE A 109 3.66 11.17 -0.68
C ILE A 109 3.23 9.82 -1.22
N GLY A 110 2.82 8.90 -0.37
CA GLY A 110 2.35 7.56 -0.76
C GLY A 110 1.13 7.62 -1.67
N GLY A 111 0.13 8.43 -1.33
CA GLY A 111 -1.06 8.63 -2.15
C GLY A 111 -0.75 9.25 -3.50
N TRP A 112 0.12 10.28 -3.52
CA TRP A 112 0.59 10.91 -4.75
C TRP A 112 1.39 9.95 -5.65
N LEU A 113 2.31 9.19 -5.09
CA LEU A 113 3.09 8.19 -5.83
C LEU A 113 2.18 7.12 -6.46
N LEU A 114 1.28 6.55 -5.67
CA LEU A 114 0.35 5.53 -6.16
C LEU A 114 -0.55 6.08 -7.28
N ASN A 115 -1.03 7.31 -7.15
CA ASN A 115 -1.82 7.96 -8.19
C ASN A 115 -0.99 8.23 -9.46
N THR A 116 0.27 8.64 -9.32
CA THR A 116 1.16 8.93 -10.45
C THR A 116 1.53 7.66 -11.22
N PHE A 117 1.88 6.59 -10.52
CA PHE A 117 2.34 5.35 -11.16
C PHE A 117 1.21 4.46 -11.67
N PHE A 118 0.09 4.43 -10.97
CA PHE A 118 -1.02 3.53 -11.31
C PHE A 118 -2.25 4.25 -11.87
N HIS A 119 -2.20 5.58 -11.99
CA HIS A 119 -3.31 6.42 -12.46
C HIS A 119 -4.63 6.10 -11.74
N ALA A 120 -4.53 5.84 -10.43
CA ALA A 120 -5.66 5.47 -9.59
C ALA A 120 -5.48 5.97 -8.16
N ARG A 121 -6.55 6.45 -7.55
CA ARG A 121 -6.60 6.76 -6.12
C ARG A 121 -6.90 5.49 -5.35
N TRP A 122 -6.08 5.17 -4.36
CA TRP A 122 -6.22 3.98 -3.52
C TRP A 122 -7.09 4.22 -2.30
N TRP A 123 -7.14 5.47 -1.85
CA TRP A 123 -8.09 6.01 -0.85
C TRP A 123 -8.51 7.41 -1.28
N ASP A 124 -9.60 7.89 -0.73
CA ASP A 124 -10.14 9.21 -1.05
C ASP A 124 -10.81 9.82 0.18
N TYR A 125 -10.23 10.91 0.69
CA TYR A 125 -10.75 11.68 1.81
C TYR A 125 -11.45 12.96 1.35
N SER A 126 -11.84 13.07 0.11
CA SER A 126 -12.44 14.30 -0.45
C SER A 126 -13.71 14.74 0.28
N GLU A 127 -14.42 13.81 0.93
CA GLU A 127 -15.63 14.11 1.71
C GLU A 127 -15.33 14.43 3.20
N GLU A 128 -14.07 14.27 3.65
CA GLU A 128 -13.70 14.57 5.02
C GLU A 128 -13.39 16.07 5.18
N PRO A 129 -13.73 16.69 6.35
CA PRO A 129 -13.38 18.07 6.63
C PRO A 129 -11.87 18.27 6.76
N PHE A 130 -11.39 19.46 6.36
CA PHE A 130 -9.96 19.81 6.40
C PHE A 130 -9.07 18.81 5.67
N GLN A 131 -9.50 18.38 4.49
CA GLN A 131 -8.73 17.51 3.62
C GLN A 131 -7.85 18.33 2.64
N PHE A 132 -6.81 17.67 2.09
CA PHE A 132 -5.95 18.23 1.05
C PHE A 132 -5.88 17.27 -0.14
N HIS A 133 -6.47 17.68 -1.26
CA HIS A 133 -6.57 16.91 -2.51
C HIS A 133 -7.11 15.46 -2.36
N GLY A 134 -7.85 15.17 -1.28
CA GLY A 134 -8.36 13.83 -0.98
C GLY A 134 -7.29 12.83 -0.53
N TYR A 135 -6.01 13.22 -0.45
CA TYR A 135 -4.94 12.33 0.00
C TYR A 135 -4.80 12.25 1.52
N ILE A 136 -5.02 13.37 2.20
CA ILE A 136 -4.89 13.49 3.66
C ILE A 136 -6.06 14.30 4.22
N CYS A 137 -6.37 14.11 5.51
CA CYS A 137 -7.31 14.95 6.24
C CYS A 137 -6.93 15.08 7.71
N LEU A 138 -7.38 16.17 8.35
CA LEU A 138 -7.02 16.49 9.74
C LEU A 138 -7.39 15.37 10.72
N ARG A 139 -8.55 14.76 10.55
CA ARG A 139 -9.03 13.65 11.40
C ARG A 139 -8.04 12.50 11.47
N PHE A 140 -7.58 12.03 10.31
CA PHE A 140 -6.59 10.94 10.25
C PHE A 140 -5.20 11.41 10.66
N SER A 141 -4.80 12.65 10.37
CA SER A 141 -3.54 13.21 10.85
C SER A 141 -3.46 13.20 12.39
N VAL A 142 -4.53 13.58 13.09
CA VAL A 142 -4.59 13.51 14.56
C VAL A 142 -4.53 12.05 15.04
N LEU A 143 -5.25 11.15 14.38
CA LEU A 143 -5.22 9.72 14.70
C LEU A 143 -3.81 9.13 14.55
N TRP A 144 -3.10 9.49 13.50
CA TRP A 144 -1.70 9.09 13.26
C TRP A 144 -0.76 9.64 14.33
N GLY A 145 -0.97 10.89 14.76
CA GLY A 145 -0.22 11.47 15.88
C GLY A 145 -0.40 10.71 17.19
N LEU A 146 -1.65 10.38 17.54
CA LEU A 146 -1.96 9.55 18.72
C LEU A 146 -1.38 8.14 18.58
N GLY A 147 -1.50 7.54 17.41
CA GLY A 147 -0.88 6.26 17.09
C GLY A 147 0.64 6.29 17.27
N THR A 148 1.29 7.37 16.84
CA THR A 148 2.74 7.57 17.02
C THR A 148 3.11 7.63 18.49
N VAL A 149 2.36 8.37 19.33
CA VAL A 149 2.59 8.41 20.77
C VAL A 149 2.50 7.00 21.37
N PHE A 150 1.44 6.26 21.04
CA PHE A 150 1.26 4.87 21.50
C PHE A 150 2.42 3.97 21.03
N MET A 151 2.79 4.07 19.77
CA MET A 151 3.85 3.25 19.19
C MET A 151 5.21 3.53 19.85
N ILE A 152 5.58 4.79 20.03
CA ILE A 152 6.88 5.17 20.59
C ILE A 152 6.94 4.90 22.10
N ARG A 153 5.85 5.14 22.85
CA ARG A 153 5.86 5.00 24.32
C ARG A 153 5.65 3.57 24.80
N ILE A 154 4.92 2.77 24.06
CA ILE A 154 4.51 1.43 24.51
C ILE A 154 5.11 0.35 23.61
N VAL A 155 4.88 0.42 22.30
CA VAL A 155 5.24 -0.69 21.40
C VAL A 155 6.73 -0.71 21.10
N HIS A 156 7.34 0.46 20.82
CA HIS A 156 8.75 0.52 20.43
C HIS A 156 9.73 0.00 21.49
N PRO A 157 9.61 0.32 22.80
CA PRO A 157 10.45 -0.27 23.83
C PRO A 157 10.40 -1.80 23.85
N ILE A 158 9.20 -2.36 23.69
CA ILE A 158 8.98 -3.81 23.63
C ILE A 158 9.68 -4.41 22.40
N VAL A 159 9.43 -3.84 21.22
CA VAL A 159 10.04 -4.29 19.95
C VAL A 159 11.54 -4.22 20.02
N ARG A 160 12.10 -3.13 20.56
CA ARG A 160 13.53 -2.96 20.74
C ARG A 160 14.13 -4.03 21.66
N GLY A 161 13.45 -4.35 22.76
CA GLY A 161 13.85 -5.43 23.65
C GLY A 161 13.94 -6.76 22.93
N TYR A 162 12.93 -7.14 22.17
CA TYR A 162 12.93 -8.38 21.38
C TYR A 162 14.00 -8.40 20.29
N VAL A 163 14.18 -7.31 19.55
CA VAL A 163 15.22 -7.22 18.51
C VAL A 163 16.62 -7.38 19.12
N GLY A 164 16.83 -6.83 20.34
CA GLY A 164 18.07 -7.00 21.07
C GLY A 164 18.40 -8.44 21.50
N LEU A 165 17.39 -9.30 21.62
CA LEU A 165 17.55 -10.71 21.97
C LEU A 165 17.89 -11.59 20.76
N ILE A 166 17.72 -11.10 19.53
CA ILE A 166 17.94 -11.90 18.32
C ILE A 166 19.46 -12.08 18.10
N PRO A 167 19.98 -13.33 18.08
CA PRO A 167 21.38 -13.56 17.78
C PRO A 167 21.75 -13.00 16.40
N PHE A 168 22.81 -12.19 16.33
CA PHE A 168 23.18 -11.43 15.12
C PHE A 168 23.30 -12.30 13.86
N VAL A 169 23.96 -13.46 13.97
CA VAL A 169 24.20 -14.36 12.83
C VAL A 169 22.87 -14.92 12.30
N LEU A 170 22.03 -15.43 13.18
CA LEU A 170 20.71 -15.95 12.83
C LEU A 170 19.83 -14.83 12.26
N GLY A 171 19.75 -13.71 12.96
CA GLY A 171 18.93 -12.57 12.56
C GLY A 171 19.30 -11.99 11.20
N ARG A 172 20.58 -11.99 10.83
CA ARG A 172 21.02 -11.58 9.50
C ARG A 172 20.48 -12.48 8.39
N TRP A 173 20.55 -13.79 8.56
CA TRP A 173 20.02 -14.72 7.57
C TRP A 173 18.49 -14.66 7.46
N VAL A 174 17.80 -14.50 8.58
CA VAL A 174 16.35 -14.27 8.60
C VAL A 174 16.00 -12.97 7.87
N LEU A 175 16.72 -11.88 8.10
CA LEU A 175 16.51 -10.62 7.36
C LEU A 175 16.72 -10.80 5.86
N VAL A 176 17.79 -11.47 5.43
CA VAL A 176 18.03 -11.75 4.00
C VAL A 176 16.83 -12.47 3.40
N PHE A 177 16.34 -13.52 4.05
CA PHE A 177 15.17 -14.26 3.61
C PHE A 177 13.91 -13.38 3.54
N LEU A 178 13.65 -12.59 4.60
CA LEU A 178 12.48 -11.68 4.65
C LEU A 178 12.54 -10.62 3.55
N TYR A 179 13.69 -10.01 3.31
CA TYR A 179 13.81 -8.99 2.27
C TYR A 179 13.77 -9.56 0.87
N LEU A 180 14.26 -10.76 0.62
CA LEU A 180 14.09 -11.43 -0.67
C LEU A 180 12.62 -11.76 -0.94
N THR A 181 11.90 -12.30 0.04
CA THR A 181 10.46 -12.57 -0.09
C THR A 181 9.66 -11.27 -0.28
N LEU A 182 10.01 -10.21 0.47
CA LEU A 182 9.40 -8.89 0.33
C LEU A 182 9.63 -8.31 -1.07
N LEU A 183 10.84 -8.46 -1.63
CA LEU A 183 11.16 -7.99 -2.98
C LEU A 183 10.34 -8.73 -4.05
N VAL A 184 10.25 -10.04 -3.96
CA VAL A 184 9.45 -10.86 -4.89
C VAL A 184 7.97 -10.46 -4.81
N ASP A 185 7.45 -10.30 -3.60
CA ASP A 185 6.07 -9.88 -3.39
C ASP A 185 5.81 -8.46 -3.89
N PHE A 186 6.74 -7.53 -3.65
CA PHE A 186 6.65 -6.17 -4.15
C PHE A 186 6.57 -6.13 -5.68
N VAL A 187 7.48 -6.83 -6.37
CA VAL A 187 7.50 -6.91 -7.84
C VAL A 187 6.18 -7.51 -8.35
N SER A 188 5.73 -8.61 -7.75
CA SER A 188 4.46 -9.27 -8.12
C SER A 188 3.25 -8.33 -7.94
N SER A 189 3.20 -7.60 -6.83
CA SER A 189 2.10 -6.67 -6.52
C SER A 189 2.09 -5.46 -7.46
N VAL A 190 3.27 -4.88 -7.75
CA VAL A 190 3.42 -3.78 -8.72
C VAL A 190 2.99 -4.23 -10.12
N MET A 191 3.45 -5.40 -10.57
CA MET A 191 3.04 -5.94 -11.88
C MET A 191 1.53 -6.15 -11.96
N THR A 192 0.91 -6.65 -10.89
CA THR A 192 -0.53 -6.87 -10.82
C THR A 192 -1.31 -5.55 -10.87
N ALA A 193 -0.88 -4.55 -10.09
CA ALA A 193 -1.51 -3.24 -10.06
C ALA A 193 -1.37 -2.51 -11.41
N HIS A 194 -0.18 -2.56 -12.01
CA HIS A 194 0.07 -1.96 -13.32
C HIS A 194 -0.77 -2.63 -14.43
N LYS A 195 -0.86 -3.96 -14.40
CA LYS A 195 -1.68 -4.72 -15.35
C LYS A 195 -3.16 -4.36 -15.22
N LEU A 196 -3.68 -4.29 -13.99
CA LEU A 196 -5.07 -3.87 -13.73
C LEU A 196 -5.33 -2.46 -14.26
N SER A 197 -4.46 -1.50 -13.95
CA SER A 197 -4.58 -0.12 -14.43
C SER A 197 -4.59 -0.04 -15.95
N ARG A 198 -3.69 -0.77 -16.61
CA ARG A 198 -3.62 -0.82 -18.06
C ARG A 198 -4.88 -1.43 -18.70
N GLU A 199 -5.35 -2.57 -18.19
CA GLU A 199 -6.56 -3.24 -18.69
C GLU A 199 -7.80 -2.35 -18.56
N LEU A 200 -7.95 -1.64 -17.44
CA LEU A 200 -9.03 -0.66 -17.23
C LEU A 200 -8.91 0.54 -18.19
N GLY A 201 -7.70 1.04 -18.41
CA GLY A 201 -7.46 2.12 -19.36
C GLY A 201 -7.75 1.72 -20.82
N GLU A 202 -7.41 0.51 -21.23
CA GLU A 202 -7.74 -0.01 -22.56
C GLU A 202 -9.25 -0.17 -22.76
N LEU A 203 -9.96 -0.70 -21.75
CA LEU A 203 -11.42 -0.79 -21.76
C LEU A 203 -12.10 0.59 -21.82
N GLY A 204 -11.57 1.56 -21.08
CA GLY A 204 -12.06 2.94 -21.11
C GLY A 204 -11.97 3.57 -22.49
N LYS A 205 -10.82 3.44 -23.17
CA LYS A 205 -10.65 3.93 -24.54
C LYS A 205 -11.61 3.29 -25.53
N ILE A 206 -11.90 2.00 -25.38
CA ILE A 206 -12.88 1.31 -26.22
C ILE A 206 -14.30 1.85 -25.94
N SER A 207 -14.65 2.03 -24.66
CA SER A 207 -15.94 2.58 -24.26
C SER A 207 -16.16 4.00 -24.81
N GLU A 208 -15.16 4.87 -24.75
CA GLU A 208 -15.21 6.22 -25.34
C GLU A 208 -15.39 6.19 -26.86
N ARG A 209 -14.68 5.30 -27.57
CA ARG A 209 -14.87 5.13 -29.01
C ARG A 209 -16.27 4.62 -29.37
N ILE A 210 -16.80 3.69 -28.59
CA ILE A 210 -18.18 3.18 -28.76
C ILE A 210 -19.18 4.31 -28.59
N ARG A 211 -19.02 5.16 -27.56
CA ARG A 211 -19.88 6.34 -27.34
C ARG A 211 -19.79 7.31 -28.52
N ALA A 212 -18.57 7.69 -28.96
CA ALA A 212 -18.37 8.61 -30.07
C ALA A 212 -19.00 8.11 -31.39
N VAL A 213 -18.86 6.82 -31.72
CA VAL A 213 -19.48 6.22 -32.92
C VAL A 213 -21.01 6.14 -32.75
N SER A 214 -21.51 5.80 -31.56
CA SER A 214 -22.96 5.78 -31.29
C SER A 214 -23.60 7.16 -31.44
N ASP A 215 -22.92 8.22 -30.97
CA ASP A 215 -23.40 9.60 -31.10
C ASP A 215 -23.39 10.06 -32.56
N LEU A 216 -22.37 9.69 -33.34
CA LEU A 216 -22.35 9.96 -34.78
C LEU A 216 -23.44 9.23 -35.56
N LEU A 217 -23.77 7.98 -35.20
CA LEU A 217 -24.81 7.18 -35.81
C LEU A 217 -26.21 7.74 -35.49
N SER A 218 -26.41 8.31 -34.31
CA SER A 218 -27.67 8.93 -33.93
C SER A 218 -27.96 10.23 -34.73
N GLN A 219 -26.93 10.84 -35.32
CA GLN A 219 -27.03 12.08 -36.08
C GLN A 219 -27.12 11.87 -37.61
N ARG A 220 -26.79 10.67 -38.12
CA ARG A 220 -26.79 10.39 -39.58
C ARG A 220 -27.67 9.19 -39.91
N ILE A 221 -28.65 9.39 -40.77
CA ILE A 221 -29.52 8.34 -41.35
C ILE A 221 -29.05 8.13 -42.79
N GLY A 222 -28.43 6.95 -43.11
CA GLY A 222 -27.99 6.63 -44.47
C GLY A 222 -27.30 5.27 -44.55
N GLU A 223 -26.93 4.82 -45.77
CA GLU A 223 -26.27 3.51 -46.02
C GLU A 223 -24.93 3.31 -45.25
N ASP A 224 -24.20 4.38 -44.97
CA ASP A 224 -23.01 4.34 -44.12
C ASP A 224 -23.32 3.96 -42.65
N SER A 225 -24.59 4.08 -42.23
CA SER A 225 -25.02 3.73 -40.87
C SER A 225 -25.00 2.22 -40.64
N ILE A 226 -25.18 1.38 -41.66
CA ILE A 226 -25.17 -0.08 -41.54
C ILE A 226 -23.75 -0.58 -41.24
N ARG A 227 -22.75 -0.13 -42.00
CA ARG A 227 -21.33 -0.51 -41.78
C ARG A 227 -20.81 -0.02 -40.43
N ALA A 228 -21.18 1.21 -40.04
CA ALA A 228 -20.80 1.75 -38.74
C ALA A 228 -21.51 1.02 -37.59
N SER A 229 -22.75 0.52 -37.78
CA SER A 229 -23.47 -0.30 -36.80
C SER A 229 -22.83 -1.68 -36.63
N GLU A 230 -22.38 -2.31 -37.72
CA GLU A 230 -21.64 -3.59 -37.65
C GLU A 230 -20.31 -3.43 -36.92
N GLU A 231 -19.55 -2.38 -37.21
CA GLU A 231 -18.29 -2.08 -36.54
C GLU A 231 -18.51 -1.80 -35.05
N LEU A 232 -19.55 -1.05 -34.70
CA LEU A 232 -19.97 -0.79 -33.32
C LEU A 232 -20.29 -2.09 -32.57
N THR A 233 -21.02 -2.99 -33.24
CA THR A 233 -21.38 -4.30 -32.67
C THR A 233 -20.14 -5.16 -32.42
N ARG A 234 -19.17 -5.17 -33.34
CA ARG A 234 -17.89 -5.87 -33.18
C ARG A 234 -17.08 -5.30 -32.03
N GLN A 235 -17.00 -3.97 -31.91
CA GLN A 235 -16.27 -3.30 -30.82
C GLN A 235 -16.93 -3.56 -29.47
N ARG A 236 -18.25 -3.55 -29.36
CA ARG A 236 -18.99 -3.93 -28.15
C ARG A 236 -18.71 -5.38 -27.75
N ALA A 237 -18.78 -6.32 -28.69
CA ALA A 237 -18.47 -7.72 -28.41
C ALA A 237 -17.01 -7.92 -27.95
N ALA A 238 -16.05 -7.23 -28.57
CA ALA A 238 -14.65 -7.27 -28.15
C ALA A 238 -14.44 -6.67 -26.75
N ALA A 239 -15.11 -5.56 -26.43
CA ALA A 239 -15.07 -4.95 -25.10
C ALA A 239 -15.64 -5.91 -24.04
N GLU A 240 -16.81 -6.50 -24.31
CA GLU A 240 -17.45 -7.44 -23.41
C GLU A 240 -16.60 -8.69 -23.16
N GLN A 241 -15.94 -9.24 -24.19
CA GLN A 241 -15.01 -10.36 -24.03
C GLN A 241 -13.81 -10.00 -23.16
N ARG A 242 -13.24 -8.80 -23.33
CA ARG A 242 -12.12 -8.33 -22.48
C ARG A 242 -12.58 -8.13 -21.03
N PHE A 243 -13.74 -7.55 -20.83
CA PHE A 243 -14.35 -7.35 -19.53
C PHE A 243 -14.60 -8.70 -18.82
N ALA A 244 -15.19 -9.67 -19.52
CA ALA A 244 -15.42 -11.02 -19.01
C ALA A 244 -14.12 -11.74 -18.62
N ARG A 245 -13.02 -11.55 -19.39
CA ARG A 245 -11.69 -12.08 -19.03
C ARG A 245 -11.15 -11.44 -17.76
N LEU A 246 -11.30 -10.12 -17.60
CA LEU A 246 -10.88 -9.40 -16.40
C LEU A 246 -11.68 -9.87 -15.18
N GLN A 247 -13.00 -9.99 -15.33
CA GLN A 247 -13.90 -10.49 -14.31
C GLN A 247 -13.50 -11.92 -13.89
N LYS A 248 -13.34 -12.84 -14.84
CA LYS A 248 -12.93 -14.22 -14.55
C LYS A 248 -11.58 -14.28 -13.81
N ARG A 249 -10.62 -13.43 -14.20
CA ARG A 249 -9.33 -13.33 -13.51
C ARG A 249 -9.50 -12.83 -12.08
N ALA A 250 -10.30 -11.79 -11.86
CA ALA A 250 -10.58 -11.26 -10.53
C ALA A 250 -11.25 -12.32 -9.63
N GLU A 251 -12.18 -13.10 -10.16
CA GLU A 251 -12.83 -14.20 -9.44
C GLU A 251 -11.84 -15.29 -8.98
N HIS A 252 -10.88 -15.67 -9.83
CA HIS A 252 -9.90 -16.72 -9.51
C HIS A 252 -8.73 -16.26 -8.62
N THR A 253 -8.53 -14.95 -8.45
CA THR A 253 -7.40 -14.39 -7.72
C THR A 253 -7.81 -13.71 -6.40
N LYS A 254 -8.73 -14.34 -5.65
CA LYS A 254 -9.25 -13.77 -4.37
C LYS A 254 -8.17 -13.56 -3.32
N PHE A 255 -7.16 -14.42 -3.27
CA PHE A 255 -6.07 -14.35 -2.27
C PHE A 255 -4.81 -13.66 -2.80
N PHE A 256 -4.55 -13.73 -4.10
CA PHE A 256 -3.39 -13.11 -4.76
C PHE A 256 -3.83 -12.43 -6.06
N GLY A 257 -3.19 -11.33 -6.42
CA GLY A 257 -3.41 -10.67 -7.70
C GLY A 257 -4.63 -9.74 -7.75
N THR A 258 -5.27 -9.63 -8.91
CA THR A 258 -6.29 -8.61 -9.22
C THR A 258 -7.50 -8.65 -8.27
N GLY A 259 -8.05 -9.82 -8.01
CA GLY A 259 -9.23 -9.96 -7.14
C GLY A 259 -8.92 -9.55 -5.70
N ARG A 260 -7.73 -9.89 -5.19
CA ARG A 260 -7.26 -9.45 -3.88
C ARG A 260 -7.15 -7.92 -3.82
N LEU A 261 -6.53 -7.28 -4.82
CA LEU A 261 -6.39 -5.81 -4.86
C LEU A 261 -7.75 -5.11 -4.86
N LEU A 262 -8.71 -5.59 -5.63
CA LEU A 262 -10.06 -5.03 -5.67
C LEU A 262 -10.78 -5.14 -4.32
N ASN A 263 -10.58 -6.25 -3.63
CA ASN A 263 -11.13 -6.46 -2.27
C ASN A 263 -10.40 -5.61 -1.22
N ALA A 264 -9.08 -5.52 -1.33
CA ALA A 264 -8.24 -4.77 -0.40
C ALA A 264 -8.56 -3.27 -0.43
N PHE A 265 -8.88 -2.72 -1.60
CA PHE A 265 -9.08 -1.28 -1.80
C PHE A 265 -10.46 -0.98 -2.38
N PRO A 266 -11.55 -1.04 -1.58
CA PRO A 266 -12.89 -0.74 -2.07
C PRO A 266 -13.05 0.71 -2.55
N ALA A 267 -12.24 1.64 -2.07
CA ALA A 267 -12.22 3.03 -2.50
C ALA A 267 -11.29 3.29 -3.72
N LEU A 268 -10.68 2.26 -4.31
CA LEU A 268 -9.86 2.41 -5.51
C LEU A 268 -10.67 3.03 -6.65
N ARG A 269 -10.21 4.16 -7.18
CA ARG A 269 -10.83 4.89 -8.29
C ARG A 269 -9.80 5.16 -9.37
N PRO A 270 -9.84 4.44 -10.51
CA PRO A 270 -9.01 4.75 -11.68
C PRO A 270 -9.37 6.12 -12.25
N ASN A 271 -8.36 6.89 -12.65
CA ASN A 271 -8.59 8.19 -13.26
C ASN A 271 -9.29 8.02 -14.61
N GLY A 272 -10.44 8.67 -14.77
CA GLY A 272 -11.24 8.64 -16.01
C GLY A 272 -12.07 7.38 -16.26
N HIS A 273 -11.95 6.31 -15.48
CA HIS A 273 -12.61 5.03 -15.74
C HIS A 273 -13.25 4.41 -14.48
N ALA A 274 -13.70 5.24 -13.55
CA ALA A 274 -14.30 4.79 -12.29
C ALA A 274 -15.56 3.94 -12.52
N GLU A 275 -16.40 4.30 -13.51
CA GLU A 275 -17.62 3.58 -13.88
C GLU A 275 -17.37 2.12 -14.25
N LEU A 276 -16.30 1.85 -15.03
CA LEU A 276 -15.94 0.48 -15.43
C LEU A 276 -15.51 -0.39 -14.24
N LEU A 277 -14.86 0.22 -13.26
CA LEU A 277 -14.47 -0.50 -12.05
C LEU A 277 -15.67 -0.80 -11.17
N GLU A 278 -16.62 0.12 -11.04
CA GLU A 278 -17.87 -0.11 -10.31
C GLU A 278 -18.70 -1.22 -10.99
N GLU A 279 -18.84 -1.19 -12.32
CA GLU A 279 -19.50 -2.27 -13.07
C GLU A 279 -18.84 -3.63 -12.81
N LEU A 280 -17.49 -3.68 -12.82
CA LEU A 280 -16.76 -4.91 -12.51
C LEU A 280 -17.07 -5.40 -11.09
N ARG A 281 -17.14 -4.50 -10.12
CA ARG A 281 -17.47 -4.84 -8.72
C ARG A 281 -18.89 -5.35 -8.57
N GLU A 282 -19.85 -4.74 -9.25
CA GLU A 282 -21.24 -5.19 -9.22
C GLU A 282 -21.40 -6.59 -9.82
N ARG A 283 -20.77 -6.85 -10.96
CA ARG A 283 -20.77 -8.20 -11.57
C ARG A 283 -20.09 -9.25 -10.70
N LEU A 284 -19.03 -8.87 -9.94
CA LEU A 284 -18.39 -9.76 -8.97
C LEU A 284 -19.27 -10.03 -7.74
N LYS A 285 -20.07 -9.06 -7.29
CA LYS A 285 -21.03 -9.23 -6.19
C LYS A 285 -22.21 -10.10 -6.58
N GLY A 286 -22.81 -9.88 -7.76
CA GLY A 286 -23.99 -10.59 -8.25
C GLY A 286 -23.80 -12.09 -8.46
N LYS A 287 -22.58 -12.59 -8.53
CA LYS A 287 -22.27 -14.03 -8.62
C LYS A 287 -22.02 -14.72 -7.25
N ASN A 288 -21.98 -13.95 -6.17
CA ASN A 288 -21.78 -14.51 -4.81
C ASN A 288 -23.09 -14.70 -4.04
N HIS A 289 -24.22 -14.52 -4.72
CA HIS A 289 -25.58 -14.91 -4.34
C HIS A 289 -26.05 -16.06 -5.22
#